data_c6d9690e451f348e9739447f558a1ef9
#
_entry.id   c6d9690e451f348e9739447f558a1ef9
#
_cell.length_a   1.000
_cell.length_b   1.000
_cell.length_c   1.000
_cell.angle_alpha   90.00
_cell.angle_beta   90.00
_cell.angle_gamma   90.00
#
_symmetry.space_group_name_H-M   'P 1'
#
loop_
_entity.id
_entity.type
_entity.pdbx_description
1 polymer ?
#
loop_
_entity_poly.entity_id
_entity_poly.type
_entity_poly.pdbx_seq_one_letter_code
_entity_poly.pdbx_strand_id
1 'polypeptide(L)'
;MVKQGNCSFFNKMSNIESSGGHLAIIISDKDEPTTGIFLSDEGLGTDITIPAVLISNKDGKILTDYYIKHADSHEAIKEIKLEIKFQNEYLDNTVKYDVWYSPDQENAYLFFKEFRELQKVLGDSAILNIHFFTYPHFSYMPNKKQKIENCFGNGLYCARPGKAGVTDGTNVIRESLRQKCIYNYVINNKKNKNLFWDYIEKFYDKCVYERKIDKSCSEKIMKKVGISEKEIKKCYENSFAGYKGDKDYEYYTQNVILDKDYDLRKKNFISKSPSITINDRVYLGSWRAEYVFESLCASLIKKPQECYMEVNFNRNLKGVTLTTFLLIILAVIVANVILFLVCKRIIKKGIEERVDSTDFDNKIDKAVGSYLALRESAPGED
;
A
#
# COMPACT_ATOMS: atom_id res chain seq x y z
N MET A 1 17.39 4.79 20.08
CA MET A 1 16.93 6.20 19.87
C MET A 1 17.61 6.76 18.64
N VAL A 2 16.87 7.52 17.82
CA VAL A 2 17.37 8.15 16.59
C VAL A 2 16.81 9.57 16.46
N LYS A 3 17.57 10.47 15.85
CA LYS A 3 17.11 11.84 15.57
C LYS A 3 16.27 11.87 14.28
N GLN A 4 15.30 12.78 14.24
CA GLN A 4 14.59 13.16 13.02
C GLN A 4 15.58 13.77 11.99
N GLY A 5 15.24 13.76 10.69
CA GLY A 5 16.09 14.30 9.61
C GLY A 5 16.94 13.24 8.92
N ASN A 6 17.63 13.64 7.85
CA ASN A 6 18.57 12.90 6.98
C ASN A 6 18.01 11.73 6.18
N CYS A 7 17.05 10.96 6.68
CA CYS A 7 16.37 9.89 5.94
C CYS A 7 14.93 9.75 6.41
N SER A 8 14.11 9.02 5.65
CA SER A 8 12.69 8.81 5.95
C SER A 8 12.49 8.06 7.27
N PHE A 9 11.30 8.21 7.85
CA PHE A 9 10.94 7.44 9.05
C PHE A 9 10.94 5.94 8.77
N PHE A 10 10.47 5.53 7.59
CA PHE A 10 10.54 4.14 7.17
C PHE A 10 11.96 3.58 7.24
N ASN A 11 12.94 4.26 6.63
CA ASN A 11 14.33 3.81 6.65
C ASN A 11 14.90 3.72 8.06
N LYS A 12 14.55 4.67 8.95
CA LYS A 12 14.97 4.63 10.36
C LYS A 12 14.38 3.41 11.07
N MET A 13 13.10 3.16 10.89
CA MET A 13 12.39 2.04 11.51
C MET A 13 12.93 0.70 11.02
N SER A 14 13.08 0.53 9.71
CA SER A 14 13.63 -0.68 9.10
C SER A 14 15.04 -1.00 9.61
N ASN A 15 15.90 0.03 9.72
CA ASN A 15 17.25 -0.15 10.25
C ASN A 15 17.26 -0.53 11.73
N ILE A 16 16.37 0.06 12.55
CA ILE A 16 16.26 -0.28 13.98
C ILE A 16 15.77 -1.72 14.13
N GLU A 17 14.73 -2.11 13.40
CA GLU A 17 14.17 -3.46 13.43
C GLU A 17 15.18 -4.50 12.95
N SER A 18 15.87 -4.25 11.85
CA SER A 18 16.93 -5.12 11.31
C SER A 18 18.12 -5.27 12.26
N SER A 19 18.34 -4.27 13.12
CA SER A 19 19.37 -4.31 14.18
C SER A 19 18.89 -4.98 15.47
N GLY A 20 17.69 -5.59 15.48
CA GLY A 20 17.11 -6.26 16.65
C GLY A 20 16.43 -5.32 17.64
N GLY A 21 16.15 -4.08 17.27
CA GLY A 21 15.40 -3.16 18.11
C GLY A 21 13.92 -3.55 18.18
N HIS A 22 13.31 -3.45 19.36
CA HIS A 22 11.89 -3.76 19.60
C HIS A 22 11.02 -2.52 19.72
N LEU A 23 11.61 -1.34 19.77
CA LEU A 23 10.95 -0.05 19.86
C LEU A 23 11.85 1.03 19.28
N ALA A 24 11.30 1.93 18.50
CA ALA A 24 12.00 3.10 18.02
C ALA A 24 11.56 4.35 18.79
N ILE A 25 12.52 5.05 19.41
CA ILE A 25 12.30 6.38 19.97
C ILE A 25 12.92 7.38 19.00
N ILE A 26 12.07 8.18 18.37
CA ILE A 26 12.48 9.21 17.43
C ILE A 26 12.48 10.55 18.17
N ILE A 27 13.60 11.25 18.11
CA ILE A 27 13.75 12.57 18.74
C ILE A 27 13.46 13.63 17.67
N SER A 28 12.49 14.50 17.94
CA SER A 28 12.17 15.62 17.07
C SER A 28 13.38 16.55 16.89
N ASP A 29 13.49 17.16 15.73
CA ASP A 29 14.49 18.19 15.44
C ASP A 29 14.06 19.57 16.00
N LYS A 30 12.82 19.69 16.49
CA LYS A 30 12.23 20.92 17.03
C LYS A 30 11.80 20.75 18.47
N ASP A 31 11.80 21.86 19.20
CA ASP A 31 11.30 21.92 20.59
C ASP A 31 9.77 22.15 20.68
N GLU A 32 9.05 21.94 19.57
CA GLU A 32 7.60 22.07 19.55
C GLU A 32 6.92 20.85 20.20
N PRO A 33 5.68 21.00 20.70
CA PRO A 33 4.90 19.86 21.17
C PRO A 33 4.75 18.81 20.08
N THR A 34 5.04 17.57 20.41
CA THR A 34 4.95 16.42 19.48
C THR A 34 3.50 15.92 19.32
N THR A 35 2.57 16.46 20.09
CA THR A 35 1.15 16.12 20.05
C THR A 35 0.55 16.48 18.68
N GLY A 36 -0.04 15.52 18.01
CA GLY A 36 -0.63 15.71 16.67
C GLY A 36 0.35 15.60 15.50
N ILE A 37 1.64 15.30 15.75
CA ILE A 37 2.59 14.98 14.69
C ILE A 37 2.45 13.50 14.33
N PHE A 38 2.16 13.22 13.07
CA PHE A 38 2.08 11.87 12.55
C PHE A 38 3.38 11.52 11.82
N LEU A 39 4.00 10.41 12.22
CA LEU A 39 5.13 9.85 11.51
C LEU A 39 4.61 9.16 10.24
N SER A 40 4.94 9.70 9.08
CA SER A 40 4.55 9.11 7.80
C SER A 40 5.53 8.02 7.39
N ASP A 41 4.99 6.88 6.99
CA ASP A 41 5.74 5.75 6.44
C ASP A 41 5.94 5.82 4.92
N GLU A 42 5.43 6.89 4.28
CA GLU A 42 5.47 7.08 2.82
C GLU A 42 4.79 5.93 2.04
N GLY A 43 3.95 5.15 2.71
CA GLY A 43 3.28 3.97 2.16
C GLY A 43 4.14 2.70 2.11
N LEU A 44 5.31 2.70 2.75
CA LEU A 44 6.25 1.58 2.76
C LEU A 44 6.27 0.83 4.10
N GLY A 45 5.56 1.31 5.11
CA GLY A 45 5.60 0.79 6.48
C GLY A 45 4.89 -0.53 6.73
N THR A 46 4.34 -1.17 5.69
CA THR A 46 3.56 -2.42 5.84
C THR A 46 4.35 -3.59 6.45
N ASP A 47 5.66 -3.57 6.32
CA ASP A 47 6.54 -4.66 6.78
C ASP A 47 7.25 -4.34 8.10
N ILE A 48 7.05 -3.13 8.65
CA ILE A 48 7.60 -2.74 9.95
C ILE A 48 6.68 -3.22 11.07
N THR A 49 7.21 -4.01 11.99
CA THR A 49 6.44 -4.62 13.10
C THR A 49 6.67 -3.94 14.44
N ILE A 50 7.78 -3.21 14.60
CA ILE A 50 8.11 -2.53 15.85
C ILE A 50 7.38 -1.20 15.98
N PRO A 51 6.89 -0.82 17.19
CA PRO A 51 6.27 0.48 17.42
C PRO A 51 7.29 1.62 17.39
N ALA A 52 6.82 2.84 17.07
CA ALA A 52 7.61 4.05 17.15
C ALA A 52 6.93 5.09 18.04
N VAL A 53 7.71 5.83 18.78
CA VAL A 53 7.26 7.02 19.53
C VAL A 53 8.12 8.22 19.15
N LEU A 54 7.47 9.38 19.03
CA LEU A 54 8.14 10.66 18.81
C LEU A 54 8.19 11.42 20.13
N ILE A 55 9.38 11.85 20.53
CA ILE A 55 9.59 12.69 21.71
C ILE A 55 10.16 14.05 21.32
N SER A 56 9.99 15.05 22.17
CA SER A 56 10.52 16.40 21.92
C SER A 56 12.06 16.39 21.86
N ASN A 57 12.63 17.41 21.23
CA ASN A 57 14.10 17.60 21.24
C ASN A 57 14.64 17.71 22.65
N LYS A 58 13.94 18.46 23.53
CA LYS A 58 14.30 18.65 24.92
C LYS A 58 14.38 17.33 25.69
N ASP A 59 13.34 16.49 25.60
CA ASP A 59 13.28 15.21 26.30
C ASP A 59 14.33 14.22 25.72
N GLY A 60 14.45 14.22 24.40
CA GLY A 60 15.45 13.42 23.70
C GLY A 60 16.87 13.78 24.10
N LYS A 61 17.14 15.07 24.32
CA LYS A 61 18.46 15.55 24.80
C LYS A 61 18.74 15.06 26.21
N ILE A 62 17.76 15.13 27.13
CA ILE A 62 17.92 14.62 28.51
C ILE A 62 18.34 13.15 28.48
N LEU A 63 17.65 12.32 27.72
CA LEU A 63 17.96 10.90 27.58
C LEU A 63 19.33 10.66 26.92
N THR A 64 19.67 11.42 25.92
CA THR A 64 20.93 11.29 25.20
C THR A 64 22.11 11.72 26.08
N ASP A 65 21.98 12.86 26.75
CA ASP A 65 23.03 13.38 27.62
C ASP A 65 23.27 12.42 28.81
N TYR A 66 22.20 11.85 29.39
CA TYR A 66 22.34 10.82 30.44
C TYR A 66 23.08 9.58 29.91
N TYR A 67 22.70 9.09 28.74
CA TYR A 67 23.36 7.93 28.12
C TYR A 67 24.83 8.19 27.85
N ILE A 68 25.18 9.33 27.26
CA ILE A 68 26.57 9.68 26.99
C ILE A 68 27.39 9.80 28.27
N LYS A 69 26.84 10.44 29.31
CA LYS A 69 27.52 10.62 30.61
C LYS A 69 27.83 9.29 31.30
N HIS A 70 27.03 8.26 31.08
CA HIS A 70 27.15 6.96 31.75
C HIS A 70 27.51 5.83 30.76
N ALA A 71 28.00 6.17 29.56
CA ALA A 71 28.31 5.19 28.52
C ALA A 71 29.29 4.10 28.96
N ASP A 72 30.23 4.44 29.87
CA ASP A 72 31.23 3.54 30.41
C ASP A 72 30.74 2.70 31.61
N SER A 73 29.51 2.98 32.11
CA SER A 73 28.92 2.27 33.25
C SER A 73 27.73 1.41 32.77
N HIS A 74 28.01 0.14 32.55
CA HIS A 74 26.95 -0.83 32.18
C HIS A 74 25.81 -0.93 33.21
N GLU A 75 26.11 -0.72 34.49
CA GLU A 75 25.13 -0.75 35.57
C GLU A 75 24.19 0.47 35.50
N ALA A 76 24.74 1.67 35.35
CA ALA A 76 23.94 2.89 35.25
C ALA A 76 23.02 2.91 34.03
N ILE A 77 23.44 2.30 32.91
CA ILE A 77 22.57 2.17 31.71
C ILE A 77 21.43 1.17 31.94
N LYS A 78 21.68 0.08 32.70
CA LYS A 78 20.64 -0.90 33.05
C LYS A 78 19.56 -0.33 33.98
N GLU A 79 19.86 0.74 34.70
CA GLU A 79 18.89 1.44 35.57
C GLU A 79 17.90 2.32 34.80
N ILE A 80 18.18 2.65 33.50
CA ILE A 80 17.24 3.38 32.69
C ILE A 80 16.04 2.50 32.38
N LYS A 81 14.93 2.77 33.03
CA LYS A 81 13.64 2.10 32.80
C LYS A 81 12.71 3.01 32.01
N LEU A 82 12.39 2.63 30.79
CA LEU A 82 11.36 3.30 30.00
C LEU A 82 10.09 2.45 30.04
N GLU A 83 9.02 3.02 30.57
CA GLU A 83 7.71 2.38 30.53
C GLU A 83 6.83 3.11 29.51
N ILE A 84 6.42 2.40 28.46
CA ILE A 84 5.50 2.91 27.45
C ILE A 84 4.20 2.15 27.60
N LYS A 85 3.17 2.87 28.04
CA LYS A 85 1.80 2.34 28.20
C LYS A 85 0.97 2.71 26.99
N PHE A 86 0.61 1.74 26.19
CA PHE A 86 -0.43 1.88 25.20
C PHE A 86 -1.77 1.66 25.90
N GLN A 87 -2.35 2.75 26.42
CA GLN A 87 -3.68 2.66 27.03
C GLN A 87 -4.75 2.67 25.95
N ASN A 88 -5.52 1.61 25.88
CA ASN A 88 -6.77 1.62 25.14
C ASN A 88 -7.88 2.13 26.05
N GLU A 89 -8.06 3.46 26.07
CA GLU A 89 -9.07 4.14 26.93
C GLU A 89 -10.51 3.90 26.47
N TYR A 90 -10.70 3.27 25.32
CA TYR A 90 -11.98 3.14 24.64
C TYR A 90 -12.37 1.65 24.45
N LEU A 91 -12.29 0.90 25.55
CA LEU A 91 -12.83 -0.45 25.57
C LEU A 91 -14.35 -0.40 25.65
N ASP A 92 -15.03 -1.14 24.78
CA ASP A 92 -16.48 -1.31 24.80
C ASP A 92 -16.84 -2.78 24.51
N ASN A 93 -18.12 -3.14 24.70
CA ASN A 93 -18.64 -4.45 24.30
C ASN A 93 -18.72 -4.61 22.79
N THR A 94 -18.80 -3.50 22.06
CA THR A 94 -18.76 -3.44 20.60
C THR A 94 -17.73 -2.42 20.15
N VAL A 95 -16.92 -2.76 19.17
CA VAL A 95 -15.96 -1.85 18.56
C VAL A 95 -16.52 -1.29 17.26
N LYS A 96 -16.46 0.05 17.12
CA LYS A 96 -16.79 0.71 15.86
C LYS A 96 -15.50 0.96 15.08
N TYR A 97 -15.51 0.62 13.82
CA TYR A 97 -14.41 0.98 12.94
C TYR A 97 -14.93 1.54 11.63
N ASP A 98 -14.27 2.60 11.18
CA ASP A 98 -14.64 3.30 9.97
C ASP A 98 -13.52 3.13 8.95
N VAL A 99 -13.88 2.78 7.72
CA VAL A 99 -12.95 2.70 6.60
C VAL A 99 -13.20 3.89 5.68
N TRP A 100 -12.20 4.75 5.58
CA TRP A 100 -12.19 5.95 4.75
C TRP A 100 -11.44 5.67 3.47
N TYR A 101 -12.10 5.71 2.32
CA TYR A 101 -11.48 5.36 1.07
C TYR A 101 -12.10 6.07 -0.13
N SER A 102 -11.49 5.89 -1.29
CA SER A 102 -12.04 6.29 -2.57
C SER A 102 -12.26 5.06 -3.45
N PRO A 103 -13.37 4.97 -4.20
CA PRO A 103 -13.71 3.80 -5.02
C PRO A 103 -12.70 3.41 -6.11
N ASP A 104 -11.71 4.25 -6.39
CA ASP A 104 -10.63 3.99 -7.33
C ASP A 104 -9.34 3.48 -6.66
N GLN A 105 -9.34 3.32 -5.33
CA GLN A 105 -8.16 2.92 -4.56
C GLN A 105 -8.06 1.40 -4.40
N GLU A 106 -7.11 0.81 -5.07
CA GLU A 106 -6.83 -0.62 -5.03
C GLU A 106 -6.58 -1.16 -3.62
N ASN A 107 -5.78 -0.44 -2.82
CA ASN A 107 -5.42 -0.87 -1.46
C ASN A 107 -6.64 -1.06 -0.55
N ALA A 108 -7.68 -0.25 -0.70
CA ALA A 108 -8.90 -0.40 0.07
C ALA A 108 -9.63 -1.70 -0.27
N TYR A 109 -9.67 -2.07 -1.54
CA TYR A 109 -10.31 -3.32 -1.98
C TYR A 109 -9.53 -4.56 -1.57
N LEU A 110 -8.20 -4.51 -1.62
CA LEU A 110 -7.35 -5.57 -1.11
C LEU A 110 -7.59 -5.80 0.37
N PHE A 111 -7.65 -4.71 1.15
CA PHE A 111 -8.03 -4.78 2.56
C PHE A 111 -9.42 -5.40 2.75
N PHE A 112 -10.45 -4.93 2.06
CA PHE A 112 -11.80 -5.49 2.17
C PHE A 112 -11.84 -6.97 1.83
N LYS A 113 -11.14 -7.41 0.81
CA LYS A 113 -11.06 -8.80 0.39
C LYS A 113 -10.46 -9.70 1.47
N GLU A 114 -9.36 -9.26 2.06
CA GLU A 114 -8.69 -10.00 3.14
C GLU A 114 -9.49 -9.94 4.45
N PHE A 115 -10.12 -8.79 4.74
CA PHE A 115 -10.80 -8.55 6.00
C PHE A 115 -12.20 -9.17 6.07
N ARG A 116 -12.80 -9.53 4.95
CA ARG A 116 -14.16 -10.09 4.86
C ARG A 116 -14.39 -11.27 5.81
N GLU A 117 -13.50 -12.23 5.83
CA GLU A 117 -13.64 -13.42 6.67
C GLU A 117 -13.44 -13.08 8.16
N LEU A 118 -12.53 -12.17 8.47
CA LEU A 118 -12.32 -11.69 9.83
C LEU A 118 -13.52 -10.90 10.37
N GLN A 119 -14.17 -10.11 9.52
CA GLN A 119 -15.42 -9.44 9.89
C GLN A 119 -16.53 -10.43 10.24
N LYS A 120 -16.63 -11.56 9.55
CA LYS A 120 -17.60 -12.62 9.89
C LYS A 120 -17.34 -13.19 11.26
N VAL A 121 -16.07 -13.39 11.59
CA VAL A 121 -15.63 -13.90 12.91
C VAL A 121 -15.98 -12.92 14.03
N LEU A 122 -15.72 -11.63 13.84
CA LEU A 122 -16.08 -10.59 14.82
C LEU A 122 -17.61 -10.40 14.94
N GLY A 123 -18.35 -10.73 13.88
CA GLY A 123 -19.80 -10.63 13.85
C GLY A 123 -20.33 -9.27 14.26
N ASP A 124 -21.25 -9.25 15.23
CA ASP A 124 -21.86 -8.01 15.74
C ASP A 124 -20.98 -7.30 16.80
N SER A 125 -19.88 -7.92 17.22
CA SER A 125 -18.92 -7.27 18.13
C SER A 125 -18.11 -6.17 17.42
N ALA A 126 -18.03 -6.19 16.09
CA ALA A 126 -17.37 -5.15 15.31
C ALA A 126 -18.32 -4.55 14.28
N ILE A 127 -18.52 -3.24 14.35
CA ILE A 127 -19.44 -2.48 13.49
C ILE A 127 -18.62 -1.72 12.48
N LEU A 128 -18.65 -2.17 11.22
CA LEU A 128 -18.06 -1.44 10.10
C LEU A 128 -18.92 -0.23 9.76
N ASN A 129 -18.28 0.91 9.49
CA ASN A 129 -18.85 1.99 8.71
C ASN A 129 -17.93 2.31 7.53
N ILE A 130 -18.49 2.76 6.43
CA ILE A 130 -17.72 3.19 5.28
C ILE A 130 -17.91 4.69 5.08
N HIS A 131 -16.82 5.36 4.75
CA HIS A 131 -16.80 6.80 4.49
C HIS A 131 -15.96 7.11 3.27
N PHE A 132 -16.25 8.24 2.64
CA PHE A 132 -15.57 8.62 1.41
C PHE A 132 -14.76 9.90 1.59
N PHE A 133 -13.58 9.89 1.00
CA PHE A 133 -12.65 10.99 1.09
C PHE A 133 -12.87 11.96 -0.07
N THR A 134 -13.51 13.09 0.22
CA THR A 134 -13.62 14.22 -0.70
C THR A 134 -12.95 15.46 -0.12
N TYR A 135 -12.57 16.39 -0.95
CA TYR A 135 -11.95 17.66 -0.53
C TYR A 135 -12.55 18.84 -1.30
N PRO A 136 -12.60 20.03 -0.70
CA PRO A 136 -13.05 21.22 -1.43
C PRO A 136 -11.98 21.66 -2.42
N HIS A 137 -12.43 22.15 -3.57
CA HIS A 137 -11.57 22.82 -4.53
C HIS A 137 -11.08 24.16 -3.97
N PHE A 138 -9.86 24.58 -4.32
CA PHE A 138 -9.31 25.86 -3.85
C PHE A 138 -10.15 27.07 -4.30
N SER A 139 -10.89 26.97 -5.43
CA SER A 139 -11.81 27.98 -5.93
C SER A 139 -13.24 27.81 -5.40
N TYR A 140 -13.48 26.94 -4.40
CA TYR A 140 -14.81 26.77 -3.83
C TYR A 140 -15.31 28.06 -3.19
N MET A 141 -16.50 28.50 -3.59
CA MET A 141 -17.21 29.65 -3.03
C MET A 141 -18.66 29.24 -2.67
N PRO A 142 -19.04 29.25 -1.41
CA PRO A 142 -20.34 28.73 -0.95
C PRO A 142 -21.56 29.30 -1.70
N ASN A 143 -21.50 30.58 -2.07
CA ASN A 143 -22.63 31.31 -2.65
C ASN A 143 -22.54 31.47 -4.16
N LYS A 144 -21.56 30.83 -4.82
CA LYS A 144 -21.37 30.94 -6.26
C LYS A 144 -21.76 29.65 -6.97
N LYS A 145 -22.74 29.74 -7.87
CA LYS A 145 -23.08 28.62 -8.75
C LYS A 145 -22.00 28.45 -9.81
N GLN A 146 -21.24 27.35 -9.70
CA GLN A 146 -20.11 27.05 -10.60
C GLN A 146 -19.96 25.55 -10.81
N LYS A 147 -19.66 25.18 -12.05
CA LYS A 147 -19.31 23.80 -12.39
C LYS A 147 -17.79 23.70 -12.40
N ILE A 148 -17.24 22.95 -11.46
CA ILE A 148 -15.80 22.71 -11.34
C ILE A 148 -15.53 21.28 -11.76
N GLU A 149 -14.50 21.08 -12.57
CA GLU A 149 -14.09 19.77 -13.04
C GLU A 149 -13.75 18.83 -11.87
N ASN A 150 -14.15 17.57 -11.98
CA ASN A 150 -13.94 16.54 -10.93
C ASN A 150 -14.60 16.84 -9.58
N CYS A 151 -15.60 17.74 -9.54
CA CYS A 151 -16.25 18.17 -8.31
C CYS A 151 -17.78 18.19 -8.43
N PHE A 152 -18.46 18.05 -7.28
CA PHE A 152 -19.87 18.32 -7.04
C PHE A 152 -20.07 19.48 -6.05
N GLY A 153 -21.31 19.90 -5.83
CA GLY A 153 -21.66 20.91 -4.83
C GLY A 153 -20.89 22.23 -4.99
N ASN A 154 -20.85 22.80 -6.21
CA ASN A 154 -20.10 24.03 -6.53
C ASN A 154 -18.57 23.93 -6.28
N GLY A 155 -18.02 22.71 -6.20
CA GLY A 155 -16.61 22.49 -5.88
C GLY A 155 -16.35 22.14 -4.41
N LEU A 156 -17.37 21.84 -3.63
CA LEU A 156 -17.21 21.42 -2.23
C LEU A 156 -16.71 19.97 -2.12
N TYR A 157 -17.19 19.10 -3.00
CA TYR A 157 -16.83 17.68 -2.99
C TYR A 157 -16.06 17.34 -4.25
N CYS A 158 -14.76 17.25 -4.15
CA CYS A 158 -13.89 16.87 -5.27
C CYS A 158 -13.21 15.53 -5.00
N ALA A 159 -12.98 14.78 -6.07
CA ALA A 159 -12.14 13.61 -6.07
C ALA A 159 -11.07 13.76 -7.15
N ARG A 160 -9.91 13.13 -6.92
CA ARG A 160 -8.87 13.08 -7.96
C ARG A 160 -9.35 12.20 -9.11
N PRO A 161 -9.08 12.56 -10.36
CA PRO A 161 -9.27 11.63 -11.46
C PRO A 161 -8.39 10.39 -11.24
N GLY A 162 -8.92 9.22 -11.57
CA GLY A 162 -8.19 7.96 -11.44
C GLY A 162 -6.89 7.95 -12.23
N LYS A 163 -6.01 7.00 -11.93
CA LYS A 163 -4.72 6.85 -12.62
C LYS A 163 -4.88 6.92 -14.13
N ALA A 164 -4.04 7.73 -14.78
CA ALA A 164 -3.94 7.88 -16.23
C ALA A 164 -5.18 8.47 -16.95
N GLY A 165 -6.01 9.30 -16.28
CA GLY A 165 -7.13 9.99 -16.91
C GLY A 165 -8.28 9.07 -17.37
N VAL A 166 -8.30 7.83 -16.92
CA VAL A 166 -9.29 6.82 -17.32
C VAL A 166 -10.62 7.00 -16.58
N THR A 167 -10.58 7.60 -15.40
CA THR A 167 -11.78 7.83 -14.58
C THR A 167 -11.85 9.29 -14.19
N ASP A 168 -12.94 9.94 -14.61
CA ASP A 168 -13.31 11.29 -14.15
C ASP A 168 -13.59 11.28 -12.64
N GLY A 169 -13.09 12.28 -11.90
CA GLY A 169 -13.32 12.43 -10.47
C GLY A 169 -14.79 12.49 -10.10
N THR A 170 -15.68 13.01 -10.98
CA THR A 170 -17.13 12.98 -10.75
C THR A 170 -17.67 11.55 -10.75
N ASN A 171 -17.13 10.64 -11.55
CA ASN A 171 -17.51 9.23 -11.52
C ASN A 171 -17.05 8.54 -10.23
N VAL A 172 -15.89 8.93 -9.69
CA VAL A 172 -15.44 8.47 -8.37
C VAL A 172 -16.43 8.91 -7.30
N ILE A 173 -16.86 10.19 -7.30
CA ILE A 173 -17.85 10.70 -6.32
C ILE A 173 -19.19 9.99 -6.48
N ARG A 174 -19.66 9.79 -7.73
CA ARG A 174 -20.90 9.04 -7.99
C ARG A 174 -20.84 7.63 -7.43
N GLU A 175 -19.71 6.97 -7.59
CA GLU A 175 -19.54 5.62 -7.07
C GLU A 175 -19.44 5.62 -5.54
N SER A 176 -18.80 6.60 -4.93
CA SER A 176 -18.79 6.80 -3.47
C SER A 176 -20.21 6.84 -2.91
N LEU A 177 -21.07 7.65 -3.50
CA LEU A 177 -22.47 7.75 -3.11
C LEU A 177 -23.26 6.45 -3.34
N ARG A 178 -23.03 5.76 -4.46
CA ARG A 178 -23.65 4.45 -4.71
C ARG A 178 -23.23 3.41 -3.69
N GLN A 179 -21.95 3.32 -3.38
CA GLN A 179 -21.45 2.37 -2.38
C GLN A 179 -22.00 2.67 -0.98
N LYS A 180 -22.13 3.96 -0.61
CA LYS A 180 -22.78 4.33 0.64
C LYS A 180 -24.25 3.94 0.67
N CYS A 181 -24.96 4.17 -0.41
CA CYS A 181 -26.37 3.76 -0.56
C CYS A 181 -26.52 2.23 -0.53
N ILE A 182 -25.61 1.48 -1.14
CA ILE A 182 -25.59 0.02 -1.09
C ILE A 182 -25.35 -0.44 0.35
N TYR A 183 -24.35 0.11 1.02
CA TYR A 183 -24.05 -0.19 2.40
C TYR A 183 -25.27 0.05 3.30
N ASN A 184 -25.89 1.23 3.21
CA ASN A 184 -27.07 1.59 3.99
C ASN A 184 -28.26 0.68 3.66
N TYR A 185 -28.46 0.32 2.39
CA TYR A 185 -29.50 -0.59 1.95
C TYR A 185 -29.36 -1.98 2.58
N VAL A 186 -28.14 -2.50 2.63
CA VAL A 186 -27.84 -3.81 3.20
C VAL A 186 -28.04 -3.82 4.72
N ILE A 187 -27.58 -2.79 5.42
CA ILE A 187 -27.65 -2.67 6.87
C ILE A 187 -29.09 -2.42 7.33
N ASN A 188 -29.78 -1.45 6.74
CA ASN A 188 -31.11 -1.02 7.17
C ASN A 188 -32.18 -2.08 6.89
N ASN A 189 -32.07 -2.84 5.83
CA ASN A 189 -33.07 -3.86 5.47
C ASN A 189 -32.77 -5.22 6.14
N LYS A 190 -31.82 -5.30 7.06
CA LYS A 190 -31.39 -6.55 7.71
C LYS A 190 -31.14 -7.68 6.71
N LYS A 191 -30.78 -7.31 5.49
CA LYS A 191 -30.45 -8.24 4.43
C LYS A 191 -29.10 -8.90 4.72
N ASN A 192 -28.81 -9.93 3.96
CA ASN A 192 -27.54 -10.63 4.07
C ASN A 192 -26.37 -9.61 3.95
N LYS A 193 -25.67 -9.37 5.06
CA LYS A 193 -24.53 -8.45 5.13
C LYS A 193 -23.45 -8.77 4.08
N ASN A 194 -23.41 -10.02 3.60
CA ASN A 194 -22.49 -10.43 2.54
C ASN A 194 -22.75 -9.73 1.21
N LEU A 195 -23.95 -9.19 0.94
CA LEU A 195 -24.25 -8.50 -0.31
C LEU A 195 -23.34 -7.28 -0.53
N PHE A 196 -23.01 -6.55 0.55
CA PHE A 196 -22.07 -5.43 0.43
C PHE A 196 -20.67 -5.93 0.05
N TRP A 197 -20.17 -6.96 0.72
CA TRP A 197 -18.87 -7.56 0.43
C TRP A 197 -18.78 -8.15 -0.97
N ASP A 198 -19.84 -8.84 -1.40
CA ASP A 198 -19.95 -9.40 -2.76
C ASP A 198 -19.95 -8.29 -3.82
N TYR A 199 -20.60 -7.16 -3.53
CA TYR A 199 -20.58 -6.01 -4.42
C TYR A 199 -19.16 -5.43 -4.51
N ILE A 200 -18.53 -5.13 -3.39
CA ILE A 200 -17.19 -4.53 -3.33
C ILE A 200 -16.17 -5.40 -4.08
N GLU A 201 -16.14 -6.70 -3.82
CA GLU A 201 -15.21 -7.61 -4.49
C GLU A 201 -15.41 -7.65 -6.02
N LYS A 202 -16.68 -7.84 -6.45
CA LYS A 202 -16.97 -7.89 -7.89
C LYS A 202 -16.81 -6.54 -8.60
N PHE A 203 -17.08 -5.44 -7.89
CA PHE A 203 -16.85 -4.10 -8.42
C PHE A 203 -15.36 -3.86 -8.64
N TYR A 204 -14.50 -4.24 -7.69
CA TYR A 204 -13.07 -4.18 -7.86
C TYR A 204 -12.61 -4.97 -9.09
N ASP A 205 -12.96 -6.25 -9.17
CA ASP A 205 -12.51 -7.14 -10.23
C ASP A 205 -12.94 -6.69 -11.64
N LYS A 206 -14.12 -6.03 -11.77
CA LYS A 206 -14.70 -5.72 -13.07
C LYS A 206 -14.68 -4.25 -13.43
N CYS A 207 -14.78 -3.35 -12.46
CA CYS A 207 -14.89 -1.93 -12.75
C CYS A 207 -13.58 -1.20 -12.44
N VAL A 208 -12.94 -1.48 -11.33
CA VAL A 208 -11.67 -0.83 -10.94
C VAL A 208 -10.51 -1.40 -11.73
N TYR A 209 -10.37 -2.72 -11.76
CA TYR A 209 -9.28 -3.40 -12.47
C TYR A 209 -9.34 -3.14 -13.99
N GLU A 210 -10.55 -3.21 -14.58
CA GLU A 210 -10.77 -2.90 -15.99
C GLU A 210 -10.80 -1.38 -16.28
N ARG A 211 -10.62 -0.53 -15.27
CA ARG A 211 -10.62 0.94 -15.36
C ARG A 211 -11.91 1.53 -15.95
N LYS A 212 -13.05 0.95 -15.59
CA LYS A 212 -14.40 1.37 -16.04
C LYS A 212 -15.28 1.76 -14.86
N ILE A 213 -14.82 2.68 -14.04
CA ILE A 213 -15.61 3.20 -12.92
C ILE A 213 -16.70 4.13 -13.49
N ASP A 214 -17.84 3.55 -13.82
CA ASP A 214 -19.00 4.26 -14.33
C ASP A 214 -20.31 3.65 -13.83
N LYS A 215 -21.41 4.34 -14.12
CA LYS A 215 -22.76 3.92 -13.74
C LYS A 215 -23.11 2.54 -14.31
N SER A 216 -22.79 2.29 -15.57
CA SER A 216 -23.15 1.04 -16.28
C SER A 216 -22.45 -0.18 -15.65
N CYS A 217 -21.16 -0.03 -15.28
CA CYS A 217 -20.42 -1.09 -14.61
C CYS A 217 -21.03 -1.37 -13.24
N SER A 218 -21.28 -0.33 -12.42
CA SER A 218 -21.90 -0.45 -11.10
C SER A 218 -23.27 -1.13 -11.16
N GLU A 219 -24.15 -0.74 -12.08
CA GLU A 219 -25.48 -1.33 -12.26
C GLU A 219 -25.42 -2.82 -12.65
N LYS A 220 -24.50 -3.20 -13.53
CA LYS A 220 -24.27 -4.62 -13.87
C LYS A 220 -23.86 -5.44 -12.65
N ILE A 221 -23.00 -4.89 -11.79
CA ILE A 221 -22.58 -5.57 -10.58
C ILE A 221 -23.73 -5.67 -9.56
N MET A 222 -24.49 -4.57 -9.35
CA MET A 222 -25.67 -4.59 -8.47
C MET A 222 -26.65 -5.69 -8.90
N LYS A 223 -26.98 -5.77 -10.20
CA LYS A 223 -27.85 -6.81 -10.74
C LYS A 223 -27.30 -8.21 -10.51
N LYS A 224 -25.98 -8.40 -10.72
CA LYS A 224 -25.31 -9.70 -10.53
C LYS A 224 -25.35 -10.19 -9.08
N VAL A 225 -25.29 -9.29 -8.09
CA VAL A 225 -25.34 -9.64 -6.66
C VAL A 225 -26.73 -9.57 -6.05
N GLY A 226 -27.77 -9.18 -6.82
CA GLY A 226 -29.13 -9.12 -6.34
C GLY A 226 -29.46 -7.85 -5.52
N ILE A 227 -28.79 -6.75 -5.78
CA ILE A 227 -29.06 -5.44 -5.17
C ILE A 227 -30.04 -4.67 -6.06
N SER A 228 -31.07 -4.07 -5.47
CA SER A 228 -32.08 -3.31 -6.18
C SER A 228 -31.55 -1.96 -6.66
N GLU A 229 -31.33 -1.83 -7.97
CA GLU A 229 -30.93 -0.56 -8.60
C GLU A 229 -31.89 0.58 -8.28
N LYS A 230 -33.20 0.29 -8.22
CA LYS A 230 -34.26 1.28 -7.93
C LYS A 230 -34.08 1.90 -6.54
N GLU A 231 -33.82 1.06 -5.53
CA GLU A 231 -33.62 1.53 -4.14
C GLU A 231 -32.32 2.33 -4.02
N ILE A 232 -31.26 1.89 -4.68
CA ILE A 232 -29.98 2.60 -4.66
C ILE A 232 -30.09 3.95 -5.37
N LYS A 233 -30.75 4.00 -6.54
CA LYS A 233 -31.03 5.25 -7.25
C LYS A 233 -31.83 6.22 -6.38
N LYS A 234 -32.90 5.74 -5.71
CA LYS A 234 -33.71 6.57 -4.79
C LYS A 234 -32.87 7.13 -3.63
N CYS A 235 -32.02 6.31 -3.01
CA CYS A 235 -31.10 6.76 -1.97
C CYS A 235 -30.12 7.82 -2.51
N TYR A 236 -29.53 7.58 -3.67
CA TYR A 236 -28.61 8.49 -4.32
C TYR A 236 -29.23 9.84 -4.61
N GLU A 237 -30.39 9.88 -5.25
CA GLU A 237 -31.10 11.11 -5.60
C GLU A 237 -31.54 11.87 -4.34
N ASN A 238 -32.07 11.17 -3.33
CA ASN A 238 -32.52 11.78 -2.08
C ASN A 238 -31.35 12.32 -1.23
N SER A 239 -30.11 11.92 -1.51
CA SER A 239 -28.96 12.48 -0.81
C SER A 239 -28.62 13.92 -1.20
N PHE A 240 -29.13 14.39 -2.34
CA PHE A 240 -28.95 15.76 -2.79
C PHE A 240 -30.08 16.67 -2.28
N ALA A 241 -29.72 17.74 -1.58
CA ALA A 241 -30.68 18.67 -1.01
C ALA A 241 -31.47 19.38 -2.11
N GLY A 242 -32.80 19.24 -2.08
CA GLY A 242 -33.69 19.92 -3.06
C GLY A 242 -33.64 19.34 -4.48
N TYR A 243 -33.26 18.08 -4.65
CA TYR A 243 -33.33 17.38 -5.94
C TYR A 243 -34.76 17.44 -6.50
N LYS A 244 -34.89 17.97 -7.72
CA LYS A 244 -36.17 18.14 -8.45
C LYS A 244 -36.17 17.49 -9.84
N GLY A 245 -35.17 16.62 -10.10
CA GLY A 245 -35.02 16.00 -11.43
C GLY A 245 -34.26 16.87 -12.44
N ASP A 246 -33.67 17.97 -12.03
CA ASP A 246 -32.92 18.86 -12.90
C ASP A 246 -31.65 18.19 -13.46
N LYS A 247 -31.30 18.52 -14.71
CA LYS A 247 -29.99 18.16 -15.25
C LYS A 247 -28.88 18.86 -14.45
N ASP A 248 -27.75 18.17 -14.28
CA ASP A 248 -26.57 18.75 -13.63
C ASP A 248 -26.75 19.12 -12.15
N TYR A 249 -27.83 18.69 -11.47
CA TYR A 249 -28.07 18.99 -10.05
C TYR A 249 -26.88 18.63 -9.16
N GLU A 250 -26.16 17.55 -9.46
CA GLU A 250 -24.98 17.09 -8.72
C GLU A 250 -23.92 18.17 -8.60
N TYR A 251 -23.72 18.97 -9.65
CA TYR A 251 -22.68 20.00 -9.67
C TYR A 251 -23.03 21.20 -8.78
N TYR A 252 -24.30 21.44 -8.50
CA TYR A 252 -24.74 22.68 -7.86
C TYR A 252 -25.42 22.48 -6.52
N THR A 253 -25.69 21.26 -6.13
CA THR A 253 -26.48 20.94 -4.95
C THR A 253 -25.60 20.31 -3.87
N GLN A 254 -25.85 20.68 -2.62
CA GLN A 254 -25.22 20.02 -1.48
C GLN A 254 -25.71 18.58 -1.35
N ASN A 255 -24.85 17.73 -0.81
CA ASN A 255 -25.12 16.31 -0.63
C ASN A 255 -24.97 15.93 0.84
N VAL A 256 -26.06 15.53 1.47
CA VAL A 256 -26.10 15.27 2.93
C VAL A 256 -25.19 14.09 3.36
N ILE A 257 -24.91 13.15 2.47
CA ILE A 257 -24.00 12.03 2.76
C ILE A 257 -22.56 12.54 2.77
N LEU A 258 -22.16 13.29 1.75
CA LEU A 258 -20.82 13.84 1.64
C LEU A 258 -20.53 14.91 2.67
N ASP A 259 -21.52 15.72 3.04
CA ASP A 259 -21.40 16.70 4.15
C ASP A 259 -21.07 15.98 5.46
N LYS A 260 -21.83 14.93 5.77
CA LYS A 260 -21.59 14.15 6.97
C LYS A 260 -20.20 13.52 6.99
N ASP A 261 -19.77 12.95 5.88
CA ASP A 261 -18.43 12.36 5.76
C ASP A 261 -17.34 13.45 5.88
N TYR A 262 -17.56 14.63 5.29
CA TYR A 262 -16.63 15.76 5.38
C TYR A 262 -16.48 16.28 6.81
N ASP A 263 -17.59 16.43 7.55
CA ASP A 263 -17.57 16.89 8.93
C ASP A 263 -16.93 15.86 9.86
N LEU A 264 -17.25 14.58 9.71
CA LEU A 264 -16.61 13.49 10.45
C LEU A 264 -15.11 13.42 10.18
N ARG A 265 -14.71 13.61 8.92
CA ARG A 265 -13.31 13.65 8.53
C ARG A 265 -12.55 14.74 9.28
N LYS A 266 -13.11 15.94 9.35
CA LYS A 266 -12.52 17.07 10.12
C LYS A 266 -12.46 16.75 11.60
N LYS A 267 -13.57 16.26 12.18
CA LYS A 267 -13.65 15.90 13.60
C LYS A 267 -12.60 14.86 13.99
N ASN A 268 -12.40 13.86 13.16
CA ASN A 268 -11.49 12.73 13.42
C ASN A 268 -10.07 12.96 12.86
N PHE A 269 -9.78 14.17 12.37
CA PHE A 269 -8.45 14.53 11.82
C PHE A 269 -7.96 13.60 10.70
N ILE A 270 -8.87 13.09 9.85
CA ILE A 270 -8.50 12.22 8.73
C ILE A 270 -7.87 13.07 7.63
N SER A 271 -6.57 12.94 7.44
CA SER A 271 -5.76 13.72 6.49
C SER A 271 -5.46 13.00 5.19
N LYS A 272 -5.54 11.67 5.17
CA LYS A 272 -5.21 10.83 4.00
C LYS A 272 -6.27 9.77 3.74
N SER A 273 -6.29 9.25 2.52
CA SER A 273 -7.10 8.11 2.08
C SER A 273 -6.18 7.10 1.36
N PRO A 274 -6.32 5.80 1.64
CA PRO A 274 -7.24 5.21 2.60
C PRO A 274 -6.82 5.42 4.05
N SER A 275 -7.79 5.40 4.99
CA SER A 275 -7.57 5.47 6.44
C SER A 275 -8.58 4.61 7.19
N ILE A 276 -8.21 4.15 8.38
CA ILE A 276 -9.10 3.43 9.29
C ILE A 276 -9.17 4.22 10.59
N THR A 277 -10.36 4.33 11.16
CA THR A 277 -10.53 4.76 12.56
C THR A 277 -11.11 3.60 13.36
N ILE A 278 -10.69 3.47 14.62
CA ILE A 278 -11.21 2.50 15.58
C ILE A 278 -11.68 3.30 16.79
N ASN A 279 -12.96 3.19 17.13
CA ASN A 279 -13.61 3.97 18.17
C ASN A 279 -13.28 5.49 18.09
N ASP A 280 -13.48 6.06 16.88
CA ASP A 280 -13.22 7.46 16.53
C ASP A 280 -11.73 7.90 16.60
N ARG A 281 -10.79 6.97 16.74
CA ARG A 281 -9.34 7.25 16.71
C ARG A 281 -8.69 6.73 15.45
N VAL A 282 -7.83 7.54 14.85
CA VAL A 282 -7.10 7.14 13.64
C VAL A 282 -6.20 5.94 13.95
N TYR A 283 -6.39 4.87 13.21
CA TYR A 283 -5.51 3.72 13.26
C TYR A 283 -4.22 4.02 12.47
N LEU A 284 -3.11 3.98 13.15
CA LEU A 284 -1.79 4.31 12.60
C LEU A 284 -0.96 3.08 12.25
N GLY A 285 -1.50 1.89 12.49
CA GLY A 285 -0.82 0.63 12.18
C GLY A 285 -0.87 0.25 10.69
N SER A 286 -0.30 -0.90 10.39
CA SER A 286 -0.32 -1.47 9.04
C SER A 286 -1.74 -1.79 8.58
N TRP A 287 -2.00 -1.57 7.29
CA TRP A 287 -3.29 -1.87 6.61
C TRP A 287 -3.50 -3.36 6.32
N ARG A 288 -2.71 -4.22 6.89
CA ARG A 288 -2.90 -5.66 6.81
C ARG A 288 -4.10 -6.08 7.65
N ALA A 289 -4.92 -6.94 7.09
CA ALA A 289 -6.18 -7.36 7.71
C ALA A 289 -5.99 -7.96 9.12
N GLU A 290 -4.91 -8.72 9.32
CA GLU A 290 -4.56 -9.31 10.62
C GLU A 290 -4.30 -8.26 11.71
N TYR A 291 -3.54 -7.21 11.41
CA TYR A 291 -3.21 -6.18 12.43
C TYR A 291 -4.41 -5.29 12.76
N VAL A 292 -5.27 -5.04 11.78
CA VAL A 292 -6.54 -4.35 12.02
C VAL A 292 -7.44 -5.22 12.88
N PHE A 293 -7.53 -6.52 12.59
CA PHE A 293 -8.29 -7.48 13.38
C PHE A 293 -7.80 -7.53 14.84
N GLU A 294 -6.50 -7.66 15.07
CA GLU A 294 -5.90 -7.64 16.40
C GLU A 294 -6.22 -6.34 17.15
N SER A 295 -6.19 -5.21 16.46
CA SER A 295 -6.50 -3.90 17.05
C SER A 295 -7.98 -3.79 17.43
N LEU A 296 -8.89 -4.35 16.62
CA LEU A 296 -10.32 -4.45 16.95
C LEU A 296 -10.54 -5.36 18.15
N CYS A 297 -9.90 -6.54 18.17
CA CYS A 297 -9.92 -7.45 19.31
C CYS A 297 -9.39 -6.79 20.59
N ALA A 298 -8.32 -6.01 20.48
CA ALA A 298 -7.73 -5.29 21.61
C ALA A 298 -8.68 -4.19 22.17
N SER A 299 -9.62 -3.71 21.35
CA SER A 299 -10.58 -2.66 21.72
C SER A 299 -11.88 -3.22 22.33
N LEU A 300 -12.03 -4.55 22.45
CA LEU A 300 -13.20 -5.19 23.03
C LEU A 300 -12.97 -5.56 24.51
N ILE A 301 -13.93 -5.25 25.37
CA ILE A 301 -13.96 -5.72 26.77
C ILE A 301 -14.13 -7.23 26.79
N LYS A 302 -15.14 -7.74 26.06
CA LYS A 302 -15.40 -9.17 25.90
C LYS A 302 -14.94 -9.61 24.53
N LYS A 303 -13.77 -10.19 24.48
CA LYS A 303 -13.19 -10.67 23.23
C LYS A 303 -13.85 -11.99 22.81
N PRO A 304 -14.30 -12.12 21.55
CA PRO A 304 -14.66 -13.41 20.97
C PRO A 304 -13.50 -14.40 21.08
N GLN A 305 -13.79 -15.69 21.11
CA GLN A 305 -12.77 -16.74 21.27
C GLN A 305 -11.74 -16.69 20.14
N GLU A 306 -12.16 -16.29 18.98
CA GLU A 306 -11.33 -16.14 17.77
C GLU A 306 -10.27 -15.06 17.89
N CYS A 307 -10.47 -14.09 18.77
CA CYS A 307 -9.43 -13.08 19.07
C CYS A 307 -8.18 -13.66 19.77
N TYR A 308 -8.28 -14.88 20.29
CA TYR A 308 -7.16 -15.58 20.94
C TYR A 308 -6.49 -16.62 20.02
N MET A 309 -7.03 -16.81 18.82
CA MET A 309 -6.41 -17.71 17.86
C MET A 309 -5.32 -16.95 17.09
N GLU A 310 -4.17 -17.59 16.88
CA GLU A 310 -3.23 -17.11 15.87
C GLU A 310 -3.94 -17.13 14.52
N VAL A 311 -4.14 -15.95 13.95
CA VAL A 311 -4.72 -15.81 12.62
C VAL A 311 -3.65 -16.22 11.62
N ASN A 312 -3.51 -17.52 11.39
CA ASN A 312 -2.70 -18.06 10.32
C ASN A 312 -3.38 -17.70 8.99
N PHE A 313 -3.11 -16.49 8.51
CA PHE A 313 -3.37 -16.18 7.11
C PHE A 313 -2.46 -17.08 6.28
N ASN A 314 -3.02 -18.18 5.77
CA ASN A 314 -2.47 -18.83 4.60
C ASN A 314 -2.48 -17.74 3.51
N ARG A 315 -1.44 -16.92 3.51
CA ARG A 315 -1.16 -16.09 2.36
C ARG A 315 -0.99 -17.08 1.22
N ASN A 316 -2.00 -17.20 0.39
CA ASN A 316 -1.77 -17.48 -1.00
C ASN A 316 -1.03 -16.23 -1.57
N LEU A 317 0.11 -15.90 -0.98
CA LEU A 317 1.20 -15.43 -1.78
C LEU A 317 1.20 -16.44 -2.92
N LYS A 318 0.94 -16.00 -4.15
CA LYS A 318 1.40 -16.70 -5.33
C LYS A 318 2.94 -16.68 -5.24
N GLY A 319 3.43 -17.28 -4.16
CA GLY A 319 4.79 -17.71 -4.03
C GLY A 319 4.98 -18.64 -5.17
N VAL A 320 6.06 -18.49 -5.88
CA VAL A 320 6.54 -19.39 -6.89
C VAL A 320 6.29 -20.79 -6.34
N THR A 321 5.32 -21.52 -6.92
CA THR A 321 5.03 -22.87 -6.46
C THR A 321 6.34 -23.66 -6.53
N LEU A 322 6.53 -24.65 -5.68
CA LEU A 322 7.74 -25.48 -5.68
C LEU A 322 8.05 -25.96 -7.12
N THR A 323 7.01 -26.28 -7.89
CA THR A 323 7.13 -26.64 -9.31
C THR A 323 7.68 -25.51 -10.17
N THR A 324 7.18 -24.27 -10.01
CA THR A 324 7.69 -23.10 -10.75
C THR A 324 9.13 -22.77 -10.33
N PHE A 325 9.45 -22.91 -9.05
CA PHE A 325 10.81 -22.73 -8.54
C PHE A 325 11.79 -23.77 -9.12
N LEU A 326 11.39 -25.03 -9.16
CA LEU A 326 12.18 -26.10 -9.79
C LEU A 326 12.35 -25.89 -11.29
N LEU A 327 11.32 -25.41 -11.99
CA LEU A 327 11.41 -25.08 -13.42
C LEU A 327 12.37 -23.92 -13.69
N ILE A 328 12.39 -22.90 -12.84
CA ILE A 328 13.35 -21.79 -12.94
C ILE A 328 14.78 -22.30 -12.72
N ILE A 329 15.02 -23.14 -11.71
CA ILE A 329 16.34 -23.74 -11.47
C ILE A 329 16.77 -24.57 -12.68
N LEU A 330 15.89 -25.40 -13.20
CA LEU A 330 16.17 -26.23 -14.38
C LEU A 330 16.53 -25.36 -15.60
N ALA A 331 15.77 -24.30 -15.84
CA ALA A 331 16.06 -23.37 -16.94
C ALA A 331 17.43 -22.69 -16.79
N VAL A 332 17.81 -22.29 -15.57
CA VAL A 332 19.14 -21.73 -15.28
C VAL A 332 20.24 -22.76 -15.53
N ILE A 333 20.05 -24.00 -15.10
CA ILE A 333 21.02 -25.08 -15.35
C ILE A 333 21.20 -25.30 -16.85
N VAL A 334 20.10 -25.42 -17.60
CA VAL A 334 20.14 -25.62 -19.06
C VAL A 334 20.85 -24.46 -19.76
N ALA A 335 20.53 -23.21 -19.36
CA ALA A 335 21.19 -22.02 -19.90
C ALA A 335 22.72 -22.04 -19.65
N ASN A 336 23.17 -22.44 -18.47
CA ASN A 336 24.58 -22.55 -18.13
C ASN A 336 25.26 -23.66 -18.94
N VAL A 337 24.61 -24.82 -19.15
CA VAL A 337 25.15 -25.90 -20.00
C VAL A 337 25.30 -25.44 -21.45
N ILE A 338 24.29 -24.73 -21.98
CA ILE A 338 24.36 -24.17 -23.34
C ILE A 338 25.53 -23.17 -23.44
N LEU A 339 25.65 -22.27 -22.47
CA LEU A 339 26.74 -21.29 -22.44
C LEU A 339 28.10 -21.97 -22.40
N PHE A 340 28.26 -23.00 -21.58
CA PHE A 340 29.48 -23.80 -21.50
C PHE A 340 29.82 -24.46 -22.83
N LEU A 341 28.83 -25.07 -23.50
CA LEU A 341 29.05 -25.72 -24.82
C LEU A 341 29.43 -24.71 -25.91
N VAL A 342 28.80 -23.51 -25.89
CA VAL A 342 29.13 -22.40 -26.80
C VAL A 342 30.55 -21.91 -26.53
N CYS A 343 30.90 -21.64 -25.28
CA CYS A 343 32.25 -21.22 -24.90
C CYS A 343 33.31 -22.28 -25.30
N LYS A 344 33.04 -23.59 -25.06
CA LYS A 344 33.89 -24.68 -25.46
C LYS A 344 34.11 -24.72 -26.99
N ARG A 345 33.05 -24.50 -27.78
CA ARG A 345 33.16 -24.43 -29.25
C ARG A 345 34.00 -23.24 -29.70
N ILE A 346 33.79 -22.06 -29.10
CA ILE A 346 34.55 -20.85 -29.45
C ILE A 346 36.03 -21.05 -29.11
N ILE A 347 36.34 -21.57 -27.93
CA ILE A 347 37.72 -21.84 -27.51
C ILE A 347 38.38 -22.87 -28.44
N LYS A 348 37.66 -23.98 -28.78
CA LYS A 348 38.18 -24.99 -29.68
C LYS A 348 38.50 -24.39 -31.07
N LYS A 349 37.57 -23.57 -31.63
CA LYS A 349 37.79 -22.91 -32.91
C LYS A 349 38.97 -21.91 -32.88
N GLY A 350 39.09 -21.13 -31.80
CA GLY A 350 40.22 -20.22 -31.62
C GLY A 350 41.56 -20.92 -31.42
N ILE A 351 41.59 -22.16 -30.88
CA ILE A 351 42.79 -22.98 -30.78
C ILE A 351 43.15 -23.54 -32.18
N GLU A 352 42.18 -24.07 -32.93
CA GLU A 352 42.38 -24.54 -34.29
C GLU A 352 42.95 -23.43 -35.20
N GLU A 353 42.40 -22.23 -35.17
CA GLU A 353 42.89 -21.05 -35.93
C GLU A 353 44.33 -20.67 -35.55
N ARG A 354 44.70 -20.76 -34.25
CA ARG A 354 46.09 -20.50 -33.81
C ARG A 354 47.06 -21.60 -34.22
N VAL A 355 46.64 -22.86 -34.23
CA VAL A 355 47.47 -23.97 -34.69
C VAL A 355 47.74 -23.82 -36.19
N ASP A 356 46.73 -23.49 -36.98
CA ASP A 356 46.91 -23.24 -38.42
C ASP A 356 47.84 -22.06 -38.71
N SER A 357 47.76 -20.97 -37.94
CA SER A 357 48.67 -19.82 -38.09
C SER A 357 50.10 -20.17 -37.71
N THR A 358 50.29 -20.99 -36.66
CA THR A 358 51.62 -21.44 -36.22
C THR A 358 52.27 -22.38 -37.24
N ASP A 359 51.47 -23.24 -37.90
CA ASP A 359 51.96 -24.09 -38.99
C ASP A 359 52.34 -23.30 -40.24
N PHE A 360 51.58 -22.21 -40.52
CA PHE A 360 51.87 -21.30 -41.61
C PHE A 360 53.19 -20.51 -41.37
N ASP A 361 53.35 -19.98 -40.15
CA ASP A 361 54.58 -19.26 -39.75
C ASP A 361 55.82 -20.18 -39.80
N ASN A 362 55.69 -21.44 -39.33
CA ASN A 362 56.76 -22.45 -39.44
C ASN A 362 57.12 -22.81 -40.89
N LYS A 363 56.15 -22.78 -41.81
CA LYS A 363 56.41 -22.99 -43.24
C LYS A 363 57.11 -21.79 -43.87
N ILE A 364 56.77 -20.57 -43.48
CA ILE A 364 57.43 -19.36 -43.92
C ILE A 364 58.90 -19.33 -43.43
N ASP A 365 59.13 -19.59 -42.15
CA ASP A 365 60.49 -19.62 -41.60
C ASP A 365 61.35 -20.69 -42.27
N LYS A 366 60.80 -21.84 -42.59
CA LYS A 366 61.46 -22.90 -43.30
C LYS A 366 61.81 -22.50 -44.75
N ALA A 367 60.88 -21.77 -45.43
CA ALA A 367 61.10 -21.32 -46.81
C ALA A 367 62.15 -20.19 -46.83
N VAL A 368 62.11 -19.25 -45.89
CA VAL A 368 63.07 -18.16 -45.73
C VAL A 368 64.47 -18.70 -45.41
N GLY A 369 64.55 -19.68 -44.47
CA GLY A 369 65.77 -20.33 -44.12
C GLY A 369 66.44 -21.09 -45.36
N SER A 370 65.60 -21.76 -46.17
CA SER A 370 66.05 -22.39 -47.42
C SER A 370 66.54 -21.36 -48.43
N TYR A 371 65.88 -20.21 -48.54
CA TYR A 371 66.29 -19.13 -49.46
C TYR A 371 67.62 -18.52 -49.04
N LEU A 372 67.83 -18.27 -47.79
CA LEU A 372 69.06 -17.72 -47.23
C LEU A 372 70.24 -18.69 -47.41
N ALA A 373 70.04 -19.98 -47.21
CA ALA A 373 71.03 -21.01 -47.46
C ALA A 373 71.47 -21.14 -48.95
N LEU A 374 70.54 -20.90 -49.87
CA LEU A 374 70.82 -20.88 -51.32
C LEU A 374 71.62 -19.62 -51.72
N ARG A 375 71.39 -18.50 -50.99
CA ARG A 375 72.14 -17.27 -51.26
C ARG A 375 73.58 -17.32 -50.76
N GLU A 376 73.85 -18.04 -49.67
CA GLU A 376 75.21 -18.25 -49.14
C GLU A 376 76.01 -19.23 -49.96
N SER A 377 75.34 -20.07 -50.74
CA SER A 377 76.04 -21.08 -51.61
C SER A 377 76.25 -20.63 -53.01
N ALA A 378 75.95 -19.41 -53.40
CA ALA A 378 76.25 -18.81 -54.67
C ALA A 378 77.75 -18.43 -54.70
N PRO A 379 78.58 -19.04 -55.69
CA PRO A 379 80.00 -18.66 -55.78
C PRO A 379 80.14 -17.19 -56.18
N GLY A 380 81.00 -16.46 -55.45
CA GLY A 380 81.36 -15.12 -55.82
C GLY A 380 82.02 -15.12 -57.17
N GLU A 381 81.51 -14.30 -58.12
CA GLU A 381 82.20 -13.91 -59.27
C GLU A 381 83.18 -12.76 -58.93
N ASP A 382 84.48 -13.07 -59.23
CA ASP A 382 85.55 -12.13 -59.20
C ASP A 382 85.34 -10.98 -60.24
#